data_08e5bdb6c3cb686bfede54439fd88856
#
_entry.id   08e5bdb6c3cb686bfede54439fd88856
#
_cell.length_a   1.000
_cell.length_b   1.000
_cell.length_c   1.000
_cell.angle_alpha   90.00
_cell.angle_beta   90.00
_cell.angle_gamma   90.00
#
_symmetry.space_group_name_H-M   'P 1'
#
loop_
_entity.id
_entity.type
_entity.pdbx_description
1 polymer ?
#
loop_
_entity_poly.entity_id
_entity_poly.type
_entity_poly.pdbx_seq_one_letter_code
_entity_poly.pdbx_strand_id
1 'polypeptide(L)'
;MQICRIKIVLISVDNPISNSNQIINGKDLWDPKARNILTSDGTDISDWWKIESKYSYSTEFGEGKIHYYQNKNTGAISSFDAKLKVPKPKNLRADSKDLFWIIDLDADFVPIKTR
;
A
#
# COMPACT_ATOMS: atom_id res chain seq x y z
N MET A 1 24.12 1.94 -5.40
CA MET A 1 22.66 1.75 -5.36
C MET A 1 22.00 2.96 -4.70
N GLN A 2 20.93 3.43 -5.29
CA GLN A 2 20.19 4.55 -4.72
C GLN A 2 19.32 4.09 -3.57
N ILE A 3 19.55 4.64 -2.40
CA ILE A 3 18.70 4.37 -1.23
C ILE A 3 17.50 5.32 -1.32
N CYS A 4 16.33 4.83 -0.98
CA CYS A 4 15.14 5.67 -0.92
C CYS A 4 15.34 6.74 0.15
N ARG A 5 15.24 8.02 -0.26
CA ARG A 5 15.44 9.17 0.63
C ARG A 5 14.15 9.67 1.24
N ILE A 6 13.05 9.02 0.92
CA ILE A 6 11.74 9.46 1.40
C ILE A 6 11.61 9.09 2.86
N LYS A 7 11.25 10.09 3.65
CA LYS A 7 10.89 9.89 5.04
C LYS A 7 9.38 9.85 5.15
N ILE A 8 8.87 8.82 5.77
CA ILE A 8 7.46 8.73 6.13
C ILE A 8 7.35 9.06 7.61
N VAL A 9 6.65 10.14 7.91
CA VAL A 9 6.40 10.57 9.28
C VAL A 9 4.97 10.23 9.64
N LEU A 10 4.80 9.47 10.71
CA LEU A 10 3.46 9.16 11.23
C LEU A 10 2.79 10.43 11.73
N ILE A 11 1.62 10.74 11.18
CA ILE A 11 0.76 11.82 11.68
C ILE A 11 0.09 11.37 12.97
N SER A 12 -0.19 10.07 13.06
CA SER A 12 -0.73 9.40 14.22
C SER A 12 0.26 8.37 14.71
N VAL A 13 0.29 8.13 16.03
CA VAL A 13 1.10 7.05 16.62
C VAL A 13 0.51 5.67 16.37
N ASP A 14 -0.67 5.60 15.75
CA ASP A 14 -1.35 4.35 15.51
C ASP A 14 -0.73 3.57 14.35
N ASN A 15 -0.61 2.28 14.55
CA ASN A 15 -0.09 1.36 13.55
C ASN A 15 -1.12 1.20 12.41
N PRO A 16 -0.69 1.22 11.12
CA PRO A 16 -1.60 1.00 9.99
C PRO A 16 -2.41 -0.29 10.09
N ILE A 17 -1.82 -1.37 10.61
CA ILE A 17 -2.49 -2.67 10.75
C ILE A 17 -3.67 -2.57 11.69
N SER A 18 -3.54 -1.82 12.80
CA SER A 18 -4.58 -1.68 13.81
C SER A 18 -5.68 -0.70 13.38
N ASN A 19 -5.34 0.24 12.49
CA ASN A 19 -6.20 1.36 12.11
C ASN A 19 -6.35 1.40 10.59
N SER A 20 -6.91 0.33 10.03
CA SER A 20 -7.08 0.18 8.59
C SER A 20 -8.49 -0.23 8.25
N ASN A 21 -8.91 0.14 7.04
CA ASN A 21 -10.20 -0.21 6.48
C ASN A 21 -10.01 -1.21 5.34
N GLN A 22 -10.77 -2.29 5.38
CA GLN A 22 -10.84 -3.21 4.26
C GLN A 22 -11.52 -2.50 3.10
N ILE A 23 -10.88 -2.46 1.92
CA ILE A 23 -11.45 -1.85 0.72
C ILE A 23 -11.81 -2.88 -0.33
N ILE A 24 -11.15 -4.02 -0.38
CA ILE A 24 -11.47 -5.09 -1.34
C ILE A 24 -11.27 -6.44 -0.64
N ASN A 25 -12.30 -7.31 -0.72
CA ASN A 25 -12.17 -8.70 -0.31
C ASN A 25 -11.39 -9.47 -1.39
N GLY A 26 -10.55 -10.41 -0.99
CA GLY A 26 -9.71 -11.19 -1.90
C GLY A 26 -10.48 -11.87 -3.02
N LYS A 27 -11.65 -12.42 -2.73
CA LYS A 27 -12.51 -13.06 -3.75
C LYS A 27 -12.93 -12.09 -4.88
N ASP A 28 -12.92 -10.79 -4.61
CA ASP A 28 -13.31 -9.75 -5.56
C ASP A 28 -12.11 -9.08 -6.23
N LEU A 29 -10.89 -9.58 -6.00
CA LEU A 29 -9.70 -9.09 -6.66
C LEU A 29 -9.66 -9.59 -8.11
N TRP A 30 -9.61 -8.65 -9.05
CA TRP A 30 -9.61 -8.94 -10.48
C TRP A 30 -8.22 -9.15 -11.07
N ASP A 31 -7.19 -8.56 -10.46
CA ASP A 31 -5.83 -8.63 -11.00
C ASP A 31 -5.28 -10.05 -10.91
N PRO A 32 -5.07 -10.75 -12.04
CA PRO A 32 -4.54 -12.12 -12.01
C PRO A 32 -3.15 -12.22 -11.41
N LYS A 33 -2.33 -11.19 -11.58
CA LYS A 33 -0.99 -11.15 -11.01
C LYS A 33 -1.04 -11.11 -9.49
N ALA A 34 -1.91 -10.27 -8.93
CA ALA A 34 -2.12 -10.20 -7.49
C ALA A 34 -2.60 -11.54 -6.95
N ARG A 35 -3.60 -12.15 -7.59
CA ARG A 35 -4.13 -13.45 -7.18
C ARG A 35 -3.05 -14.52 -7.17
N ASN A 36 -2.23 -14.58 -8.20
CA ASN A 36 -1.16 -15.58 -8.30
C ASN A 36 -0.09 -15.39 -7.23
N ILE A 37 0.33 -14.16 -7.00
CA ILE A 37 1.39 -13.87 -6.02
C ILE A 37 0.89 -14.12 -4.60
N LEU A 38 -0.30 -13.65 -4.25
CA LEU A 38 -0.83 -13.79 -2.89
C LEU A 38 -1.09 -15.25 -2.52
N THR A 39 -1.45 -16.08 -3.50
CA THR A 39 -1.74 -17.51 -3.26
C THR A 39 -0.55 -18.43 -3.55
N SER A 40 0.61 -17.87 -3.87
CA SER A 40 1.81 -18.68 -4.21
C SER A 40 2.31 -19.56 -3.07
N ASP A 41 1.96 -19.22 -1.83
CA ASP A 41 2.30 -19.99 -0.64
C ASP A 41 1.26 -21.08 -0.31
N GLY A 42 0.26 -21.30 -1.18
CA GLY A 42 -0.80 -22.29 -0.98
C GLY A 42 -2.02 -21.75 -0.26
N THR A 43 -2.06 -20.46 0.09
CA THR A 43 -3.25 -19.87 0.70
C THR A 43 -4.34 -19.64 -0.35
N ASP A 44 -5.58 -19.55 0.09
CA ASP A 44 -6.72 -19.25 -0.78
C ASP A 44 -6.84 -17.72 -0.94
N ILE A 45 -7.23 -17.29 -2.13
CA ILE A 45 -7.42 -15.84 -2.36
C ILE A 45 -8.48 -15.23 -1.45
N SER A 46 -9.46 -16.01 -1.03
CA SER A 46 -10.50 -15.55 -0.10
C SER A 46 -9.97 -15.25 1.30
N ASP A 47 -8.74 -15.70 1.62
CA ASP A 47 -8.07 -15.40 2.89
C ASP A 47 -7.40 -14.03 2.88
N TRP A 48 -7.33 -13.39 1.75
CA TRP A 48 -6.67 -12.10 1.57
C TRP A 48 -7.68 -10.97 1.42
N TRP A 49 -7.29 -9.79 1.86
CA TRP A 49 -8.03 -8.57 1.58
C TRP A 49 -7.06 -7.42 1.29
N LYS A 50 -7.54 -6.47 0.49
CA LYS A 50 -6.83 -5.23 0.24
C LYS A 50 -7.25 -4.23 1.31
N ILE A 51 -6.26 -3.58 1.89
CA ILE A 51 -6.44 -2.69 3.05
C ILE A 51 -5.93 -1.30 2.69
N GLU A 52 -6.64 -0.29 3.18
CA GLU A 52 -6.18 1.09 3.18
C GLU A 52 -6.02 1.56 4.62
N SER A 53 -4.92 2.22 4.94
CA SER A 53 -4.73 2.78 6.28
C SER A 53 -5.81 3.83 6.57
N LYS A 54 -6.27 3.86 7.82
CA LYS A 54 -7.26 4.84 8.26
C LYS A 54 -6.67 6.25 8.32
N TYR A 55 -5.45 6.35 8.79
CA TYR A 55 -4.74 7.61 8.94
C TYR A 55 -3.79 7.85 7.78
N SER A 56 -3.50 9.12 7.54
CA SER A 56 -2.52 9.53 6.53
C SER A 56 -1.14 9.67 7.15
N TYR A 57 -0.12 9.57 6.30
CA TYR A 57 1.28 9.67 6.69
C TYR A 57 1.94 10.78 5.87
N SER A 58 2.73 11.63 6.54
CA SER A 58 3.42 12.74 5.89
C SER A 58 4.67 12.26 5.17
N THR A 59 4.87 12.77 3.97
CA THR A 59 6.10 12.60 3.19
C THR A 59 6.56 13.94 2.69
N GLU A 60 7.73 14.00 2.08
CA GLU A 60 8.22 15.21 1.40
C GLU A 60 7.34 15.64 0.21
N PHE A 61 6.52 14.72 -0.33
CA PHE A 61 5.58 15.01 -1.40
C PHE A 61 4.21 15.47 -0.89
N GLY A 62 3.90 15.23 0.37
CA GLY A 62 2.61 15.49 0.95
C GLY A 62 2.11 14.32 1.77
N GLU A 63 0.84 14.34 2.10
CA GLU A 63 0.20 13.30 2.93
C GLU A 63 -0.47 12.25 2.05
N GLY A 64 -0.34 10.98 2.45
CA GLY A 64 -0.95 9.88 1.73
C GLY A 64 -1.32 8.72 2.64
N LYS A 65 -2.03 7.76 2.07
CA LYS A 65 -2.47 6.55 2.78
C LYS A 65 -1.73 5.33 2.26
N ILE A 66 -1.53 4.37 3.17
CA ILE A 66 -0.87 3.10 2.86
C ILE A 66 -1.92 2.11 2.36
N HIS A 67 -1.62 1.46 1.24
CA HIS A 67 -2.40 0.36 0.67
C HIS A 67 -1.56 -0.90 0.69
N TYR A 68 -2.14 -2.01 1.15
CA TYR A 68 -1.43 -3.28 1.23
C TYR A 68 -2.41 -4.45 1.22
N TYR A 69 -1.87 -5.66 1.07
CA TYR A 69 -2.65 -6.90 1.19
C TYR A 69 -2.31 -7.60 2.49
N GLN A 70 -3.33 -8.06 3.19
CA GLN A 70 -3.19 -8.78 4.45
C GLN A 70 -3.99 -10.08 4.40
N ASN A 71 -3.38 -11.16 4.91
CA ASN A 71 -4.08 -12.41 5.14
C ASN A 71 -4.87 -12.28 6.44
N LYS A 72 -6.19 -12.39 6.35
CA LYS A 72 -7.06 -12.20 7.51
C LYS A 72 -6.98 -13.33 8.54
N ASN A 73 -6.49 -14.51 8.15
CA ASN A 73 -6.37 -15.66 9.06
C ASN A 73 -5.06 -15.64 9.84
N THR A 74 -3.96 -15.24 9.21
CA THR A 74 -2.63 -15.25 9.81
C THR A 74 -2.16 -13.88 10.27
N GLY A 75 -2.75 -12.82 9.74
CA GLY A 75 -2.28 -11.45 9.96
C GLY A 75 -1.08 -11.07 9.10
N ALA A 76 -0.58 -11.99 8.26
CA ALA A 76 0.61 -11.74 7.44
C ALA A 76 0.37 -10.62 6.43
N ILE A 77 1.35 -9.73 6.30
CA ILE A 77 1.35 -8.64 5.32
C ILE A 77 2.20 -9.10 4.12
N SER A 78 1.65 -8.97 2.92
CA SER A 78 2.41 -9.23 1.71
C SER A 78 3.26 -8.02 1.34
N SER A 79 4.50 -8.25 0.91
CA SER A 79 5.33 -7.20 0.31
C SER A 79 4.89 -6.84 -1.11
N PHE A 80 4.05 -7.68 -1.72
CA PHE A 80 3.54 -7.40 -3.05
C PHE A 80 2.63 -6.18 -3.03
N ASP A 81 2.99 -5.18 -3.82
CA ASP A 81 2.21 -3.96 -4.04
C ASP A 81 1.82 -3.20 -2.76
N ALA A 82 2.58 -3.37 -1.68
CA ALA A 82 2.47 -2.49 -0.52
C ALA A 82 3.01 -1.11 -0.91
N LYS A 83 2.22 -0.07 -0.70
CA LYS A 83 2.56 1.26 -1.19
C LYS A 83 1.89 2.37 -0.40
N LEU A 84 2.53 3.53 -0.41
CA LEU A 84 1.94 4.78 0.04
C LEU A 84 1.52 5.57 -1.20
N LYS A 85 0.27 5.99 -1.26
CA LYS A 85 -0.28 6.78 -2.36
C LYS A 85 -0.48 8.21 -1.89
N VAL A 86 0.26 9.14 -2.49
CA VAL A 86 0.18 10.57 -2.18
C VAL A 86 -0.46 11.30 -3.36
N PRO A 87 -1.62 11.95 -3.19
CA PRO A 87 -2.27 12.66 -4.28
C PRO A 87 -1.39 13.77 -4.86
N LYS A 88 -1.29 13.82 -6.19
CA LYS A 88 -0.60 14.91 -6.89
C LYS A 88 -1.53 16.09 -7.10
N PRO A 89 -1.08 17.32 -6.84
CA PRO A 89 -1.79 18.51 -7.30
C PRO A 89 -1.94 18.50 -8.81
N LYS A 90 -3.03 19.06 -9.32
CA LYS A 90 -3.34 19.09 -10.75
C LYS A 90 -2.18 19.58 -11.61
N ASN A 91 -1.53 20.64 -11.17
CA ASN A 91 -0.43 21.28 -11.89
C ASN A 91 0.86 20.45 -11.99
N LEU A 92 0.95 19.37 -11.19
CA LEU A 92 2.11 18.47 -11.20
C LEU A 92 1.85 17.16 -11.91
N ARG A 93 0.66 16.98 -12.45
CA ARG A 93 0.29 15.74 -13.16
C ARG A 93 0.78 15.80 -14.61
N ALA A 94 1.38 14.70 -15.07
CA ALA A 94 1.80 14.58 -16.46
C ALA A 94 0.61 14.45 -17.42
N ASP A 95 -0.45 13.75 -16.97
CA ASP A 95 -1.69 13.55 -17.73
C ASP A 95 -2.86 13.29 -16.77
N SER A 96 -4.05 13.01 -17.33
CA SER A 96 -5.26 12.78 -16.54
C SER A 96 -5.22 11.51 -15.68
N LYS A 97 -4.28 10.60 -15.97
CA LYS A 97 -4.13 9.34 -15.23
C LYS A 97 -3.05 9.41 -14.17
N ASP A 98 -2.23 10.46 -14.19
CA ASP A 98 -1.13 10.65 -13.24
C ASP A 98 -1.65 11.31 -11.96
N LEU A 99 -2.34 10.54 -11.13
CA LEU A 99 -3.08 11.06 -9.98
C LEU A 99 -2.26 11.05 -8.69
N PHE A 100 -1.26 10.18 -8.58
CA PHE A 100 -0.53 9.96 -7.33
C PHE A 100 0.96 9.82 -7.53
N TRP A 101 1.73 10.26 -6.54
CA TRP A 101 3.05 9.70 -6.30
C TRP A 101 2.85 8.35 -5.60
N ILE A 102 3.56 7.34 -6.08
CA ILE A 102 3.50 6.00 -5.50
C ILE A 102 4.85 5.68 -4.89
N ILE A 103 4.85 5.44 -3.58
CA ILE A 103 6.04 5.06 -2.84
C ILE A 103 5.89 3.59 -2.49
N ASP A 104 6.72 2.74 -3.09
CA ASP A 104 6.70 1.31 -2.81
C ASP A 104 7.29 1.04 -1.43
N LEU A 105 6.66 0.13 -0.70
CA LEU A 105 7.02 -0.24 0.66
C LEU A 105 7.32 -1.74 0.72
N ASP A 106 8.14 -2.14 1.71
CA ASP A 106 8.26 -3.55 2.07
C ASP A 106 7.15 -3.96 3.04
N ALA A 107 7.20 -5.21 3.51
CA ALA A 107 6.17 -5.74 4.42
C ALA A 107 6.17 -5.08 5.80
N ASP A 108 7.23 -4.36 6.15
CA ASP A 108 7.35 -3.59 7.39
C ASP A 108 7.01 -2.11 7.17
N PHE A 109 6.48 -1.78 5.98
CA PHE A 109 6.12 -0.42 5.58
C PHE A 109 7.31 0.53 5.49
N VAL A 110 8.48 -0.01 5.21
CA VAL A 110 9.70 0.78 4.96
C VAL A 110 9.76 1.16 3.48
N PRO A 111 10.00 2.44 3.15
CA PRO A 111 10.08 2.87 1.75
C PRO A 111 11.22 2.19 1.00
N ILE A 112 10.90 1.70 -0.21
CA ILE A 112 11.88 1.05 -1.09
C ILE A 112 12.25 1.97 -2.23
N LYS A 113 11.24 2.52 -2.92
CA LYS A 113 11.43 3.40 -4.09
C LYS A 113 10.18 4.21 -4.36
N THR A 114 10.34 5.28 -5.12
CA THR A 114 9.22 6.10 -5.63
C THR A 114 9.01 5.78 -7.10
N ARG A 115 7.76 5.61 -7.46
CA ARG A 115 7.33 5.47 -8.86
C ARG A 115 6.73 6.77 -9.38
#